data_4286dcdbae0b82f2aa2abce048f2f7c2
#
_entry.id   4286dcdbae0b82f2aa2abce048f2f7c2
#
_cell.length_a   1.000
_cell.length_b   1.000
_cell.length_c   1.000
_cell.angle_alpha   90.00
_cell.angle_beta   90.00
_cell.angle_gamma   90.00
#
_symmetry.space_group_name_H-M   'P 1'
#
loop_
_entity.id
_entity.type
_entity.pdbx_description
1 polymer ?
#
loop_
_entity_poly.entity_id
_entity_poly.type
_entity_poly.pdbx_seq_one_letter_code
_entity_poly.pdbx_strand_id
1 'polypeptide(L)'
;MMRGIGCLLFDEGLMSVSFIGDGAFEAFIGALISAGPVYGPVAKRAKFIFDRLAAPGQLRLDYDVTILPPKKLFFPPAQELIRFDGERFRTLVEPEEKVLIGVHPYDVKAIDMTDLLFRERRPDVNYLAHRETTTIVASNVWRVAPRAFWSSIGPDVAPKGHDAFITRIEGGYVYEARTPKGEALLAHGTFAPATDAQTRAAAAANSTELPPCPETLAHPADAVARVVRGAFRKEKLWDELAADCFSCGSCNTVCPTCYCFDVQDTWNIDQSSGSRTRYWDACLTEDFAKVSLGGGRTENFRETRGDRFRHRFMRKAVYLNEKLGGPACVGCGRCSSACTADIADPVHVIDRIMASEGR
;
A
#
# COMPACT_ATOMS: atom_id res chain seq x y z
N MET A 1 -6.02 39.41 -10.68
CA MET A 1 -7.29 38.68 -10.80
C MET A 1 -7.00 37.23 -10.38
N MET A 2 -7.14 37.00 -9.08
CA MET A 2 -7.03 35.64 -8.51
C MET A 2 -8.37 34.94 -8.76
N ARG A 3 -8.39 33.94 -9.64
CA ARG A 3 -9.51 33.00 -9.72
C ARG A 3 -9.23 31.87 -8.75
N GLY A 4 -10.18 31.69 -7.82
CA GLY A 4 -10.11 30.72 -6.75
C GLY A 4 -9.97 29.29 -7.25
N ILE A 5 -8.98 28.61 -6.72
CA ILE A 5 -8.83 27.15 -6.77
C ILE A 5 -9.56 26.63 -5.52
N GLY A 6 -10.85 26.73 -5.58
CA GLY A 6 -11.75 26.08 -4.60
C GLY A 6 -12.69 25.19 -5.38
N CYS A 7 -12.77 23.92 -5.00
CA CYS A 7 -13.76 22.98 -5.51
C CYS A 7 -13.34 22.11 -6.69
N LEU A 8 -12.38 21.21 -6.49
CA LEU A 8 -12.12 20.12 -7.46
C LEU A 8 -12.05 18.71 -6.84
N LEU A 9 -12.56 18.52 -5.61
CA LEU A 9 -12.54 17.21 -4.97
C LEU A 9 -13.85 16.40 -5.12
N PHE A 10 -14.86 16.92 -5.83
CA PHE A 10 -16.24 16.39 -5.72
C PHE A 10 -16.87 15.90 -7.03
N ASP A 11 -16.18 15.73 -8.15
CA ASP A 11 -16.91 15.66 -9.41
C ASP A 11 -16.82 14.39 -10.26
N GLU A 12 -16.15 13.33 -9.86
CA GLU A 12 -16.25 12.05 -10.60
C GLU A 12 -16.52 10.88 -9.65
N GLY A 13 -17.78 10.42 -9.60
CA GLY A 13 -18.18 9.19 -8.91
C GLY A 13 -18.77 9.34 -7.50
N LEU A 14 -19.00 10.57 -7.01
CA LEU A 14 -19.68 10.77 -5.73
C LEU A 14 -21.18 10.41 -5.85
N MET A 15 -21.64 9.40 -5.09
CA MET A 15 -23.02 8.96 -5.07
C MET A 15 -23.84 9.68 -4.00
N SER A 16 -23.31 9.76 -2.76
CA SER A 16 -23.98 10.41 -1.64
C SER A 16 -23.00 10.93 -0.61
N VAL A 17 -23.41 11.97 0.14
CA VAL A 17 -22.67 12.52 1.27
C VAL A 17 -23.57 12.50 2.49
N SER A 18 -23.16 11.75 3.50
CA SER A 18 -23.94 11.54 4.71
C SER A 18 -23.11 11.86 5.95
N PHE A 19 -23.77 12.13 7.05
CA PHE A 19 -23.14 12.34 8.36
C PHE A 19 -23.62 11.28 9.34
N ILE A 20 -22.68 10.82 10.18
CA ILE A 20 -22.95 9.92 11.30
C ILE A 20 -22.26 10.45 12.55
N GLY A 21 -23.01 10.62 13.64
CA GLY A 21 -22.48 11.04 14.93
C GLY A 21 -21.65 9.95 15.62
N ASP A 22 -20.80 10.33 16.58
CA ASP A 22 -19.83 9.43 17.23
C ASP A 22 -20.45 8.14 17.78
N GLY A 23 -21.52 8.21 18.56
CA GLY A 23 -22.17 7.03 19.14
C GLY A 23 -22.83 6.14 18.08
N ALA A 24 -23.41 6.74 17.04
CA ALA A 24 -24.00 6.01 15.92
C ALA A 24 -22.91 5.37 15.04
N PHE A 25 -21.72 5.96 14.93
CA PHE A 25 -20.60 5.38 14.21
C PHE A 25 -20.11 4.08 14.86
N GLU A 26 -20.02 4.03 16.19
CA GLU A 26 -19.66 2.81 16.90
C GLU A 26 -20.70 1.69 16.65
N ALA A 27 -21.99 2.04 16.69
CA ALA A 27 -23.06 1.09 16.37
C ALA A 27 -23.00 0.61 14.90
N PHE A 28 -22.68 1.51 13.96
CA PHE A 28 -22.46 1.17 12.56
C PHE A 28 -21.34 0.16 12.40
N ILE A 29 -20.17 0.36 13.02
CA ILE A 29 -19.07 -0.61 12.98
C ILE A 29 -19.50 -1.96 13.59
N GLY A 30 -20.27 -1.95 14.68
CA GLY A 30 -20.83 -3.16 15.28
C GLY A 30 -21.76 -3.93 14.33
N ALA A 31 -22.62 -3.22 13.61
CA ALA A 31 -23.51 -3.81 12.63
C ALA A 31 -22.74 -4.43 11.45
N LEU A 32 -21.70 -3.74 10.95
CA LEU A 32 -20.83 -4.28 9.91
C LEU A 32 -20.12 -5.56 10.36
N ILE A 33 -19.57 -5.58 11.59
CA ILE A 33 -18.91 -6.77 12.17
C ILE A 33 -19.89 -7.95 12.28
N SER A 34 -21.15 -7.66 12.63
CA SER A 34 -22.19 -8.68 12.71
C SER A 34 -22.63 -9.21 11.36
N ALA A 35 -22.55 -8.38 10.32
CA ALA A 35 -22.90 -8.75 8.94
C ALA A 35 -21.81 -9.55 8.23
N GLY A 36 -20.54 -9.37 8.59
CA GLY A 36 -19.44 -10.06 7.95
C GLY A 36 -18.05 -9.67 8.45
N PRO A 37 -17.00 -10.15 7.78
CA PRO A 37 -15.62 -9.82 8.12
C PRO A 37 -15.31 -8.34 7.87
N VAL A 38 -14.92 -7.63 8.92
CA VAL A 38 -14.44 -6.24 8.86
C VAL A 38 -12.99 -6.20 9.30
N TYR A 39 -12.15 -5.57 8.50
CA TYR A 39 -10.73 -5.33 8.78
C TYR A 39 -10.47 -3.83 8.93
N GLY A 40 -9.65 -3.46 9.89
CA GLY A 40 -9.27 -2.07 10.12
C GLY A 40 -7.97 -1.95 10.89
N PRO A 41 -7.45 -0.73 11.07
CA PRO A 41 -6.29 -0.50 11.91
C PRO A 41 -6.62 -0.76 13.38
N VAL A 42 -5.80 -1.62 14.00
CA VAL A 42 -5.90 -2.04 15.41
C VAL A 42 -4.57 -1.73 16.10
N ALA A 43 -4.63 -1.24 17.33
CA ALA A 43 -3.44 -1.04 18.15
C ALA A 43 -2.86 -2.39 18.60
N LYS A 44 -1.54 -2.57 18.42
CA LYS A 44 -0.79 -3.71 18.90
C LYS A 44 0.48 -3.25 19.58
N ARG A 45 0.47 -3.19 20.91
CA ARG A 45 1.51 -2.54 21.72
C ARG A 45 1.67 -1.07 21.27
N ALA A 46 2.88 -0.64 20.93
CA ALA A 46 3.20 0.72 20.47
C ALA A 46 3.02 0.94 18.96
N LYS A 47 2.43 -0.01 18.22
CA LYS A 47 2.29 0.03 16.76
C LYS A 47 0.85 -0.27 16.37
N PHE A 48 0.56 -0.11 15.07
CA PHE A 48 -0.73 -0.46 14.48
C PHE A 48 -0.58 -1.55 13.42
N ILE A 49 -1.62 -2.35 13.28
CA ILE A 49 -1.73 -3.36 12.23
C ILE A 49 -3.13 -3.31 11.64
N PHE A 50 -3.29 -3.66 10.36
CA PHE A 50 -4.61 -4.05 9.86
C PHE A 50 -4.94 -5.44 10.36
N ASP A 51 -6.06 -5.59 11.06
CA ASP A 51 -6.52 -6.89 11.56
C ASP A 51 -8.04 -6.98 11.48
N ARG A 52 -8.57 -8.20 11.62
CA ARG A 52 -10.00 -8.43 11.72
C ARG A 52 -10.52 -7.85 13.03
N LEU A 53 -11.58 -7.06 12.94
CA LEU A 53 -12.23 -6.48 14.11
C LEU A 53 -13.16 -7.49 14.76
N ALA A 54 -13.01 -7.71 16.05
CA ALA A 54 -13.93 -8.50 16.87
C ALA A 54 -14.95 -7.60 17.61
N ALA A 55 -14.64 -6.31 17.79
CA ALA A 55 -15.50 -5.33 18.43
C ALA A 55 -15.23 -3.92 17.89
N PRO A 56 -16.23 -3.01 17.87
CA PRO A 56 -16.08 -1.66 17.35
C PRO A 56 -14.95 -0.86 17.98
N GLY A 57 -14.76 -0.93 19.28
CA GLY A 57 -13.73 -0.20 20.02
C GLY A 57 -12.28 -0.61 19.70
N GLN A 58 -12.07 -1.66 18.89
CA GLN A 58 -10.75 -2.01 18.38
C GLN A 58 -10.30 -1.15 17.20
N LEU A 59 -11.24 -0.53 16.47
CA LEU A 59 -10.93 0.31 15.33
C LEU A 59 -10.22 1.60 15.77
N ARG A 60 -9.06 1.84 15.20
CA ARG A 60 -8.21 3.00 15.53
C ARG A 60 -7.95 3.84 14.28
N LEU A 61 -8.86 4.78 14.01
CA LEU A 61 -8.70 5.72 12.88
C LEU A 61 -7.64 6.81 13.14
N ASP A 62 -7.21 6.95 14.39
CA ASP A 62 -6.16 7.87 14.84
C ASP A 62 -4.73 7.30 14.68
N TYR A 63 -4.57 6.24 13.91
CA TYR A 63 -3.26 5.65 13.65
C TYR A 63 -2.40 6.52 12.72
N ASP A 64 -1.09 6.39 12.82
CA ASP A 64 -0.12 7.03 11.93
C ASP A 64 0.18 6.15 10.70
N VAL A 65 0.69 4.95 10.94
CA VAL A 65 1.01 3.95 9.91
C VAL A 65 0.95 2.54 10.51
N THR A 66 0.51 1.58 9.72
CA THR A 66 0.54 0.16 10.13
C THR A 66 1.87 -0.50 9.76
N ILE A 67 2.30 -1.50 10.53
CA ILE A 67 3.54 -2.27 10.27
C ILE A 67 3.52 -2.85 8.85
N LEU A 68 2.50 -3.64 8.52
CA LEU A 68 2.26 -4.12 7.17
C LEU A 68 1.12 -3.34 6.52
N PRO A 69 1.23 -3.00 5.23
CA PRO A 69 0.19 -2.30 4.50
C PRO A 69 -1.05 -3.19 4.29
N PRO A 70 -2.21 -2.60 3.98
CA PRO A 70 -3.45 -3.34 3.72
C PRO A 70 -3.36 -4.30 2.52
N LYS A 71 -2.36 -4.16 1.64
CA LYS A 71 -2.14 -5.08 0.51
C LYS A 71 -2.14 -6.56 0.92
N LYS A 72 -1.77 -6.89 2.16
CA LYS A 72 -1.78 -8.27 2.69
C LYS A 72 -3.16 -8.94 2.61
N LEU A 73 -4.23 -8.16 2.50
CA LEU A 73 -5.60 -8.64 2.39
C LEU A 73 -6.01 -8.99 0.96
N PHE A 74 -5.25 -8.51 -0.05
CA PHE A 74 -5.44 -8.81 -1.47
C PHE A 74 -4.34 -9.72 -2.02
N PHE A 75 -3.15 -9.55 -1.48
CA PHE A 75 -1.94 -10.29 -1.79
C PHE A 75 -1.34 -10.81 -0.48
N PRO A 76 -1.82 -11.96 0.03
CA PRO A 76 -1.37 -12.51 1.31
C PRO A 76 0.13 -12.85 1.31
N PRO A 77 0.82 -12.75 2.49
CA PRO A 77 2.23 -13.12 2.60
C PRO A 77 2.54 -14.56 2.23
N ALA A 78 1.59 -15.46 2.41
CA ALA A 78 1.61 -16.84 1.93
C ALA A 78 0.23 -17.17 1.38
N GLN A 79 0.16 -17.75 0.18
CA GLN A 79 -1.08 -18.11 -0.49
C GLN A 79 -0.91 -19.38 -1.28
N GLU A 80 -1.69 -20.39 -0.92
CA GLU A 80 -1.78 -21.62 -1.69
C GLU A 80 -2.54 -21.34 -3.00
N LEU A 81 -1.91 -21.69 -4.13
CA LEU A 81 -2.45 -21.44 -5.46
C LEU A 81 -3.04 -22.69 -6.12
N ILE A 82 -2.40 -23.84 -5.86
CA ILE A 82 -2.76 -25.10 -6.47
C ILE A 82 -2.58 -26.21 -5.45
N ARG A 83 -3.51 -27.14 -5.39
CA ARG A 83 -3.32 -28.48 -4.81
C ARG A 83 -3.23 -29.52 -5.90
N PHE A 84 -2.40 -30.50 -5.70
CA PHE A 84 -2.27 -31.64 -6.59
C PHE A 84 -2.29 -32.95 -5.80
N ASP A 85 -2.93 -33.94 -6.42
CA ASP A 85 -3.09 -35.30 -5.89
C ASP A 85 -2.98 -36.28 -7.06
N GLY A 86 -1.85 -36.97 -7.14
CA GLY A 86 -1.50 -37.78 -8.31
C GLY A 86 -1.49 -36.95 -9.58
N GLU A 87 -2.38 -37.26 -10.52
CA GLU A 87 -2.51 -36.56 -11.80
C GLU A 87 -3.51 -35.39 -11.79
N ARG A 88 -4.18 -35.15 -10.64
CA ARG A 88 -5.22 -34.12 -10.51
C ARG A 88 -4.64 -32.83 -9.97
N PHE A 89 -5.00 -31.72 -10.60
CA PHE A 89 -4.64 -30.38 -10.17
C PHE A 89 -5.92 -29.58 -9.89
N ARG A 90 -5.97 -28.94 -8.72
CA ARG A 90 -7.04 -28.02 -8.34
C ARG A 90 -6.48 -26.64 -8.11
N THR A 91 -6.85 -25.68 -8.93
CA THR A 91 -6.57 -24.26 -8.71
C THR A 91 -7.42 -23.74 -7.55
N LEU A 92 -6.82 -22.99 -6.67
CA LEU A 92 -7.47 -22.39 -5.52
C LEU A 92 -7.63 -20.89 -5.77
N VAL A 93 -8.87 -20.43 -5.83
CA VAL A 93 -9.25 -19.01 -5.84
C VAL A 93 -10.36 -18.89 -4.80
N GLU A 94 -10.01 -18.51 -3.58
CA GLU A 94 -10.91 -18.52 -2.43
C GLU A 94 -10.99 -17.11 -1.82
N PRO A 95 -11.64 -16.13 -2.51
CA PRO A 95 -11.82 -14.79 -2.00
C PRO A 95 -12.84 -14.77 -0.86
N GLU A 96 -12.61 -13.91 0.12
CA GLU A 96 -13.54 -13.64 1.21
C GLU A 96 -14.21 -12.27 0.95
N GLU A 97 -15.53 -12.21 1.00
CA GLU A 97 -16.24 -10.93 1.04
C GLU A 97 -15.93 -10.22 2.36
N LYS A 98 -15.45 -8.98 2.29
CA LYS A 98 -15.02 -8.23 3.47
C LYS A 98 -15.08 -6.73 3.28
N VAL A 99 -15.21 -6.04 4.40
CA VAL A 99 -15.05 -4.58 4.47
C VAL A 99 -13.66 -4.27 5.03
N LEU A 100 -12.93 -3.42 4.35
CA LEU A 100 -11.65 -2.87 4.79
C LEU A 100 -11.83 -1.38 5.09
N ILE A 101 -11.85 -1.00 6.36
CA ILE A 101 -12.13 0.37 6.81
C ILE A 101 -10.90 1.06 7.37
N GLY A 102 -10.81 2.37 7.16
CA GLY A 102 -9.74 3.21 7.70
C GLY A 102 -8.45 3.15 6.89
N VAL A 103 -8.52 2.96 5.58
CA VAL A 103 -7.34 2.96 4.70
C VAL A 103 -6.94 4.39 4.37
N HIS A 104 -5.71 4.77 4.67
CA HIS A 104 -5.19 6.10 4.33
C HIS A 104 -5.04 6.28 2.81
N PRO A 105 -5.19 7.51 2.28
CA PRO A 105 -5.15 7.81 0.84
C PRO A 105 -3.87 7.30 0.16
N TYR A 106 -2.71 7.40 0.80
CA TYR A 106 -1.47 6.89 0.24
C TYR A 106 -1.45 5.34 0.12
N ASP A 107 -2.14 4.61 1.00
CA ASP A 107 -2.29 3.15 0.88
C ASP A 107 -3.33 2.78 -0.20
N VAL A 108 -4.40 3.58 -0.37
CA VAL A 108 -5.34 3.44 -1.50
C VAL A 108 -4.60 3.63 -2.83
N LYS A 109 -3.77 4.68 -2.95
CA LYS A 109 -2.92 4.90 -4.13
C LYS A 109 -2.00 3.71 -4.41
N ALA A 110 -1.42 3.11 -3.37
CA ALA A 110 -0.59 1.92 -3.52
C ALA A 110 -1.38 0.69 -4.00
N ILE A 111 -2.63 0.54 -3.54
CA ILE A 111 -3.54 -0.52 -4.02
C ILE A 111 -3.85 -0.30 -5.49
N ASP A 112 -4.19 0.93 -5.91
CA ASP A 112 -4.49 1.27 -7.30
C ASP A 112 -3.29 0.99 -8.23
N MET A 113 -2.07 1.38 -7.82
CA MET A 113 -0.84 1.00 -8.52
C MET A 113 -0.68 -0.51 -8.66
N THR A 114 -1.02 -1.26 -7.62
CA THR A 114 -0.90 -2.72 -7.61
C THR A 114 -1.99 -3.36 -8.49
N ASP A 115 -3.21 -2.83 -8.46
CA ASP A 115 -4.32 -3.22 -9.33
C ASP A 115 -3.93 -3.12 -10.81
N LEU A 116 -3.29 -2.01 -11.20
CA LEU A 116 -2.81 -1.81 -12.57
C LEU A 116 -1.77 -2.87 -12.96
N LEU A 117 -0.81 -3.17 -12.07
CA LEU A 117 0.26 -4.12 -12.34
C LEU A 117 -0.24 -5.57 -12.43
N PHE A 118 -1.19 -5.95 -11.58
CA PHE A 118 -1.74 -7.31 -11.56
C PHE A 118 -2.82 -7.57 -12.62
N ARG A 119 -3.38 -6.51 -13.24
CA ARG A 119 -4.30 -6.64 -14.39
C ARG A 119 -3.60 -6.78 -15.72
N GLU A 120 -2.33 -6.38 -15.81
CA GLU A 120 -1.62 -6.28 -17.07
C GLU A 120 -1.20 -7.63 -17.63
N ARG A 121 -1.35 -7.82 -18.96
CA ARG A 121 -0.90 -8.95 -19.77
C ARG A 121 -1.44 -10.32 -19.32
N ARG A 122 -1.07 -10.77 -18.13
CA ARG A 122 -1.52 -12.02 -17.50
C ARG A 122 -2.11 -11.68 -16.14
N PRO A 123 -3.42 -11.44 -16.08
CA PRO A 123 -4.09 -11.06 -14.84
C PRO A 123 -3.90 -12.09 -13.75
N ASP A 124 -3.55 -11.62 -12.55
CA ASP A 124 -3.47 -12.48 -11.36
C ASP A 124 -4.89 -12.70 -10.82
N VAL A 125 -5.45 -13.85 -11.12
CA VAL A 125 -6.85 -14.19 -10.79
C VAL A 125 -7.10 -14.21 -9.28
N ASN A 126 -6.10 -14.63 -8.46
CA ASN A 126 -6.24 -14.63 -7.01
C ASN A 126 -6.28 -13.21 -6.43
N TYR A 127 -5.34 -12.35 -6.85
CA TYR A 127 -5.32 -10.96 -6.44
C TYR A 127 -6.62 -10.24 -6.80
N LEU A 128 -7.04 -10.37 -8.06
CA LEU A 128 -8.23 -9.69 -8.57
C LEU A 128 -9.52 -10.17 -7.90
N ALA A 129 -9.64 -11.47 -7.62
CA ALA A 129 -10.79 -12.00 -6.89
C ALA A 129 -10.88 -11.43 -5.47
N HIS A 130 -9.77 -11.39 -4.72
CA HIS A 130 -9.73 -10.75 -3.40
C HIS A 130 -10.04 -9.26 -3.47
N ARG A 131 -9.58 -8.57 -4.51
CA ARG A 131 -9.82 -7.16 -4.72
C ARG A 131 -11.30 -6.87 -5.02
N GLU A 132 -11.92 -7.69 -5.86
CA GLU A 132 -13.32 -7.57 -6.25
C GLU A 132 -14.27 -7.78 -5.08
N THR A 133 -14.00 -8.75 -4.20
CA THR A 133 -14.84 -9.06 -3.03
C THR A 133 -14.59 -8.15 -1.83
N THR A 134 -13.65 -7.21 -1.90
CA THR A 134 -13.38 -6.28 -0.81
C THR A 134 -14.03 -4.93 -1.06
N THR A 135 -14.80 -4.43 -0.08
CA THR A 135 -15.27 -3.05 -0.04
C THR A 135 -14.28 -2.20 0.75
N ILE A 136 -13.71 -1.16 0.14
CA ILE A 136 -12.70 -0.30 0.77
C ILE A 136 -13.34 1.02 1.22
N VAL A 137 -13.28 1.28 2.52
CA VAL A 137 -13.62 2.56 3.13
C VAL A 137 -12.33 3.25 3.53
N ALA A 138 -11.93 4.26 2.77
CA ALA A 138 -10.77 5.09 3.09
C ALA A 138 -11.06 6.06 4.23
N SER A 139 -10.04 6.61 4.86
CA SER A 139 -10.17 7.63 5.89
C SER A 139 -9.12 8.72 5.75
N ASN A 140 -9.40 9.91 6.25
CA ASN A 140 -8.40 10.96 6.33
C ASN A 140 -7.27 10.60 7.30
N VAL A 141 -6.10 11.23 7.08
CA VAL A 141 -4.91 11.03 7.90
C VAL A 141 -4.94 11.99 9.09
N TRP A 142 -4.95 11.47 10.32
CA TRP A 142 -4.94 12.30 11.54
C TRP A 142 -3.53 12.48 12.10
N ARG A 143 -2.68 11.48 11.94
CA ARG A 143 -1.28 11.50 12.37
C ARG A 143 -0.39 11.11 11.22
N VAL A 144 0.69 11.85 11.05
CA VAL A 144 1.69 11.57 10.04
C VAL A 144 2.76 10.66 10.64
N ALA A 145 3.15 9.62 9.92
CA ALA A 145 4.21 8.72 10.36
C ALA A 145 5.56 9.46 10.44
N PRO A 146 6.45 9.12 11.41
CA PRO A 146 7.69 9.85 11.64
C PRO A 146 8.65 9.93 10.45
N ARG A 147 8.54 8.99 9.50
CA ARG A 147 9.39 8.91 8.29
C ARG A 147 8.59 9.11 7.01
N ALA A 148 7.40 9.73 7.10
CA ALA A 148 6.57 9.99 5.93
C ALA A 148 7.08 11.18 5.13
N PHE A 149 6.97 11.08 3.80
CA PHE A 149 7.32 12.12 2.84
C PHE A 149 6.35 12.15 1.63
N TRP A 150 5.13 11.65 1.83
CA TRP A 150 4.14 11.55 0.76
C TRP A 150 3.78 12.90 0.13
N SER A 151 3.89 14.01 0.87
CA SER A 151 3.71 15.37 0.35
C SER A 151 4.72 15.73 -0.75
N SER A 152 5.93 15.14 -0.73
CA SER A 152 6.98 15.39 -1.73
C SER A 152 6.81 14.57 -3.01
N ILE A 153 5.99 13.51 -3.00
CA ILE A 153 5.79 12.64 -4.18
C ILE A 153 4.61 13.10 -5.03
N GLY A 154 3.88 14.06 -4.57
CA GLY A 154 2.63 14.55 -5.12
C GLY A 154 1.44 13.92 -4.39
N PRO A 155 0.67 14.74 -3.69
CA PRO A 155 -0.53 14.28 -3.02
C PRO A 155 -1.56 13.95 -4.10
N ASP A 156 -1.86 12.68 -4.27
CA ASP A 156 -3.15 12.29 -4.81
C ASP A 156 -4.14 12.45 -3.66
N VAL A 157 -4.73 13.61 -3.58
CA VAL A 157 -5.67 13.96 -2.51
C VAL A 157 -6.98 13.19 -2.67
N ALA A 158 -7.22 12.63 -3.85
CA ALA A 158 -8.37 11.78 -4.16
C ALA A 158 -7.93 10.53 -4.91
N PRO A 159 -7.30 9.54 -4.25
CA PRO A 159 -6.93 8.30 -4.91
C PRO A 159 -8.20 7.61 -5.42
N LYS A 160 -8.10 7.01 -6.61
CA LYS A 160 -9.13 6.12 -7.14
C LYS A 160 -9.05 4.76 -6.44
N GLY A 161 -10.07 3.93 -6.57
CA GLY A 161 -9.99 2.54 -6.13
C GLY A 161 -10.47 2.28 -4.69
N HIS A 162 -11.22 3.20 -4.07
CA HIS A 162 -11.97 2.98 -2.84
C HIS A 162 -13.47 3.15 -3.08
N ASP A 163 -14.27 2.55 -2.23
CA ASP A 163 -15.73 2.51 -2.38
C ASP A 163 -16.44 3.61 -1.58
N ALA A 164 -15.84 4.02 -0.46
CA ALA A 164 -16.29 5.14 0.34
C ALA A 164 -15.11 5.83 1.03
N PHE A 165 -15.34 7.05 1.50
CA PHE A 165 -14.38 7.82 2.27
C PHE A 165 -15.03 8.33 3.55
N ILE A 166 -14.36 8.20 4.68
CA ILE A 166 -14.81 8.77 5.96
C ILE A 166 -13.85 9.86 6.41
N THR A 167 -14.41 11.00 6.76
CA THR A 167 -13.67 12.13 7.30
C THR A 167 -14.14 12.46 8.70
N ARG A 168 -13.24 12.42 9.67
CA ARG A 168 -13.51 12.88 11.01
C ARG A 168 -13.71 14.39 11.02
N ILE A 169 -14.81 14.83 11.62
CA ILE A 169 -15.08 16.22 11.94
C ILE A 169 -15.55 16.32 13.39
N GLU A 170 -15.83 17.51 13.88
CA GLU A 170 -16.40 17.67 15.22
C GLU A 170 -17.76 16.97 15.35
N GLY A 171 -17.92 16.14 16.36
CA GLY A 171 -19.14 15.41 16.70
C GLY A 171 -19.42 14.14 15.88
N GLY A 172 -18.57 13.77 14.90
CA GLY A 172 -18.78 12.55 14.12
C GLY A 172 -17.95 12.45 12.86
N TYR A 173 -18.53 11.82 11.84
CA TYR A 173 -17.86 11.55 10.57
C TYR A 173 -18.76 11.92 9.39
N VAL A 174 -18.16 12.53 8.39
CA VAL A 174 -18.75 12.64 7.06
C VAL A 174 -18.37 11.39 6.28
N TYR A 175 -19.37 10.74 5.69
CA TYR A 175 -19.25 9.54 4.86
C TYR A 175 -19.58 9.88 3.42
N GLU A 176 -18.66 9.71 2.52
CA GLU A 176 -18.79 9.91 1.08
C GLU A 176 -18.83 8.54 0.38
N ALA A 177 -19.98 8.12 -0.10
CA ALA A 177 -20.09 6.93 -0.92
C ALA A 177 -19.69 7.25 -2.38
N ARG A 178 -18.86 6.41 -2.96
CA ARG A 178 -18.30 6.59 -4.32
C ARG A 178 -18.67 5.47 -5.29
N THR A 179 -19.05 4.32 -4.76
CA THR A 179 -19.50 3.17 -5.55
C THR A 179 -20.76 2.56 -4.94
N PRO A 180 -21.50 1.72 -5.69
CA PRO A 180 -22.63 0.98 -5.12
C PRO A 180 -22.26 0.14 -3.90
N LYS A 181 -21.03 -0.37 -3.79
CA LYS A 181 -20.56 -1.08 -2.59
C LYS A 181 -20.48 -0.16 -1.39
N GLY A 182 -19.92 1.05 -1.58
CA GLY A 182 -19.86 2.06 -0.52
C GLY A 182 -21.25 2.52 -0.09
N GLU A 183 -22.15 2.74 -1.04
CA GLU A 183 -23.54 3.11 -0.77
C GLU A 183 -24.30 2.04 0.02
N ALA A 184 -24.10 0.77 -0.32
CA ALA A 184 -24.75 -0.35 0.35
C ALA A 184 -24.42 -0.43 1.86
N LEU A 185 -23.23 0.05 2.27
CA LEU A 185 -22.86 0.06 3.69
C LEU A 185 -23.72 0.99 4.55
N LEU A 186 -24.32 2.02 3.96
CA LEU A 186 -25.19 2.97 4.70
C LEU A 186 -26.38 2.27 5.36
N ALA A 187 -26.85 1.15 4.80
CA ALA A 187 -27.94 0.37 5.37
C ALA A 187 -27.63 -0.25 6.75
N HIS A 188 -26.36 -0.29 7.13
CA HIS A 188 -25.93 -0.80 8.43
C HIS A 188 -25.86 0.25 9.55
N GLY A 189 -26.14 1.53 9.25
CA GLY A 189 -26.02 2.62 10.23
C GLY A 189 -27.13 3.64 10.14
N THR A 190 -27.19 4.51 11.13
CA THR A 190 -28.12 5.65 11.17
C THR A 190 -27.40 6.90 10.64
N PHE A 191 -27.51 7.12 9.34
CA PHE A 191 -26.94 8.26 8.65
C PHE A 191 -28.00 9.31 8.37
N ALA A 192 -27.61 10.58 8.39
CA ALA A 192 -28.40 11.72 7.91
C ALA A 192 -27.68 12.37 6.72
N PRO A 193 -28.38 13.03 5.80
CA PRO A 193 -27.72 13.85 4.79
C PRO A 193 -26.76 14.84 5.45
N ALA A 194 -25.53 14.94 4.96
CA ALA A 194 -24.57 15.91 5.50
C ALA A 194 -25.01 17.34 5.18
N THR A 195 -24.90 18.23 6.15
CA THR A 195 -25.13 19.66 5.94
C THR A 195 -23.97 20.31 5.19
N ASP A 196 -24.19 21.45 4.56
CA ASP A 196 -23.13 22.23 3.90
C ASP A 196 -21.98 22.58 4.87
N ALA A 197 -22.27 22.81 6.15
CA ALA A 197 -21.25 23.07 7.15
C ALA A 197 -20.37 21.85 7.41
N GLN A 198 -20.97 20.66 7.53
CA GLN A 198 -20.26 19.39 7.71
C GLN A 198 -19.43 19.03 6.47
N THR A 199 -19.98 19.23 5.28
CA THR A 199 -19.26 19.01 4.02
C THR A 199 -18.05 19.94 3.89
N ARG A 200 -18.21 21.23 4.24
CA ARG A 200 -17.07 22.18 4.28
C ARG A 200 -16.03 21.79 5.33
N ALA A 201 -16.45 21.34 6.51
CA ALA A 201 -15.54 20.88 7.55
C ALA A 201 -14.74 19.64 7.09
N ALA A 202 -15.38 18.68 6.41
CA ALA A 202 -14.71 17.53 5.84
C ALA A 202 -13.71 17.93 4.73
N ALA A 203 -14.10 18.85 3.85
CA ALA A 203 -13.21 19.37 2.82
C ALA A 203 -11.98 20.09 3.43
N ALA A 204 -12.18 20.86 4.50
CA ALA A 204 -11.07 21.49 5.22
C ALA A 204 -10.14 20.48 5.89
N ALA A 205 -10.70 19.42 6.50
CA ALA A 205 -9.90 18.34 7.11
C ALA A 205 -9.12 17.51 6.09
N ASN A 206 -9.53 17.50 4.82
CA ASN A 206 -8.86 16.80 3.71
C ASN A 206 -8.08 17.77 2.81
N SER A 207 -8.00 19.05 3.15
CA SER A 207 -7.24 20.03 2.37
C SER A 207 -5.75 19.74 2.41
N THR A 208 -5.00 20.37 1.49
CA THR A 208 -3.54 20.27 1.39
C THR A 208 -2.79 20.81 2.60
N GLU A 209 -3.47 21.36 3.58
CA GLU A 209 -2.95 21.81 4.88
C GLU A 209 -2.87 20.68 5.92
N LEU A 210 -2.88 19.42 5.48
CA LEU A 210 -2.50 18.29 6.34
C LEU A 210 -1.17 18.57 7.04
N PRO A 211 -0.96 18.06 8.25
CA PRO A 211 0.31 18.25 8.96
C PRO A 211 1.46 17.95 8.01
N PRO A 212 2.49 18.82 7.92
CA PRO A 212 3.60 18.61 7.01
C PRO A 212 4.26 17.28 7.30
N CYS A 213 4.65 16.57 6.26
CA CYS A 213 5.46 15.38 6.44
C CYS A 213 6.77 15.71 7.15
N PRO A 214 7.23 14.87 8.10
CA PRO A 214 8.50 15.07 8.81
C PRO A 214 9.71 15.06 7.88
N GLU A 215 9.62 14.32 6.77
CA GLU A 215 10.67 14.25 5.76
C GLU A 215 10.19 14.87 4.45
N THR A 216 11.13 15.49 3.72
CA THR A 216 10.86 16.18 2.46
C THR A 216 12.01 15.92 1.51
N LEU A 217 11.70 15.53 0.27
CA LEU A 217 12.71 15.48 -0.81
C LEU A 217 13.23 16.88 -1.07
N ALA A 218 14.55 17.04 -1.17
CA ALA A 218 15.17 18.31 -1.52
C ALA A 218 14.86 18.75 -2.96
N HIS A 219 14.30 17.86 -3.76
CA HIS A 219 14.07 18.06 -5.20
C HIS A 219 12.66 17.62 -5.61
N PRO A 220 12.10 18.20 -6.69
CA PRO A 220 10.80 17.83 -7.22
C PRO A 220 10.72 16.35 -7.60
N ALA A 221 9.57 15.74 -7.38
CA ALA A 221 9.35 14.30 -7.62
C ALA A 221 9.56 13.90 -9.09
N ASP A 222 9.33 14.80 -10.05
CA ASP A 222 9.58 14.58 -11.49
C ASP A 222 11.07 14.46 -11.82
N ALA A 223 11.96 15.08 -11.03
CA ALA A 223 13.41 14.96 -11.18
C ALA A 223 13.94 13.59 -10.72
N VAL A 224 13.25 12.91 -9.78
CA VAL A 224 13.73 11.67 -9.14
C VAL A 224 14.03 10.58 -10.17
N ALA A 225 13.16 10.38 -11.17
CA ALA A 225 13.38 9.35 -12.20
C ALA A 225 14.65 9.60 -13.02
N ARG A 226 14.89 10.86 -13.41
CA ARG A 226 16.06 11.26 -14.19
C ARG A 226 17.34 11.07 -13.38
N VAL A 227 17.34 11.53 -12.15
CA VAL A 227 18.48 11.46 -11.23
C VAL A 227 18.88 10.03 -10.91
N VAL A 228 17.92 9.22 -10.52
CA VAL A 228 18.18 7.79 -10.22
C VAL A 228 18.63 7.03 -11.46
N ARG A 229 18.07 7.35 -12.66
CA ARG A 229 18.51 6.77 -13.93
C ARG A 229 19.97 7.17 -14.26
N GLY A 230 20.36 8.42 -14.04
CA GLY A 230 21.71 8.93 -14.24
C GLY A 230 22.76 8.21 -13.36
N ALA A 231 22.35 7.78 -12.17
CA ALA A 231 23.21 7.05 -11.25
C ALA A 231 23.36 5.56 -11.57
N PHE A 232 22.69 5.00 -12.59
CA PHE A 232 22.67 3.54 -12.84
C PHE A 232 24.06 2.92 -12.90
N ARG A 233 25.02 3.56 -13.55
CA ARG A 233 26.40 3.07 -13.72
C ARG A 233 27.38 3.52 -12.64
N LYS A 234 26.94 4.20 -11.60
CA LYS A 234 27.79 4.63 -10.48
C LYS A 234 27.90 3.51 -9.45
N GLU A 235 28.54 2.38 -9.81
CA GLU A 235 28.60 1.16 -8.97
C GLU A 235 29.14 1.47 -7.57
N LYS A 236 30.24 2.21 -7.48
CA LYS A 236 30.83 2.61 -6.19
C LYS A 236 29.85 3.34 -5.29
N LEU A 237 29.02 4.23 -5.83
CA LEU A 237 27.98 4.92 -5.04
C LEU A 237 26.95 3.94 -4.49
N TRP A 238 26.51 2.97 -5.29
CA TRP A 238 25.55 1.96 -4.82
C TRP A 238 26.14 1.01 -3.78
N ASP A 239 27.42 0.66 -3.90
CA ASP A 239 28.12 -0.12 -2.90
C ASP A 239 28.27 0.64 -1.57
N GLU A 240 28.59 1.94 -1.62
CA GLU A 240 28.62 2.80 -0.44
C GLU A 240 27.24 2.92 0.22
N LEU A 241 26.18 3.14 -0.57
CA LEU A 241 24.80 3.24 -0.06
C LEU A 241 24.29 1.92 0.54
N ALA A 242 24.81 0.78 0.09
CA ALA A 242 24.41 -0.54 0.52
C ALA A 242 25.37 -1.20 1.51
N ALA A 243 26.43 -0.50 1.94
CA ALA A 243 27.51 -1.09 2.76
C ALA A 243 26.99 -1.84 3.99
N ASP A 244 26.03 -1.23 4.70
CA ASP A 244 25.42 -1.79 5.91
C ASP A 244 24.14 -2.58 5.66
N CYS A 245 23.79 -2.87 4.40
CA CYS A 245 22.58 -3.61 4.05
C CYS A 245 22.69 -5.08 4.48
N PHE A 246 21.79 -5.54 5.33
CA PHE A 246 21.70 -6.96 5.71
C PHE A 246 21.10 -7.87 4.63
N SER A 247 20.62 -7.32 3.52
CA SER A 247 19.89 -8.07 2.48
C SER A 247 18.65 -8.83 3.02
N CYS A 248 18.06 -8.36 4.11
CA CYS A 248 16.95 -9.03 4.79
C CYS A 248 15.59 -8.86 4.12
N GLY A 249 15.45 -7.94 3.16
CA GLY A 249 14.20 -7.69 2.44
C GLY A 249 13.09 -6.98 3.24
N SER A 250 13.29 -6.63 4.52
CA SER A 250 12.25 -6.02 5.36
C SER A 250 11.64 -4.76 4.74
N CYS A 251 12.46 -3.87 4.16
CA CYS A 251 11.99 -2.66 3.49
C CYS A 251 11.13 -2.92 2.23
N ASN A 252 11.23 -4.11 1.63
CA ASN A 252 10.37 -4.55 0.54
C ASN A 252 9.06 -5.14 1.07
N THR A 253 9.14 -5.96 2.11
CA THR A 253 7.99 -6.65 2.70
C THR A 253 6.97 -5.65 3.25
N VAL A 254 7.42 -4.61 3.96
CA VAL A 254 6.54 -3.56 4.50
C VAL A 254 6.09 -2.54 3.44
N CYS A 255 6.62 -2.58 2.24
CA CYS A 255 6.28 -1.59 1.22
C CYS A 255 4.94 -1.90 0.55
N PRO A 256 3.98 -0.97 0.51
CA PRO A 256 2.67 -1.20 -0.08
C PRO A 256 2.70 -1.40 -1.59
N THR A 257 3.70 -0.86 -2.28
CA THR A 257 3.87 -0.96 -3.75
C THR A 257 4.86 -2.03 -4.19
N CYS A 258 5.37 -2.88 -3.28
CA CYS A 258 6.18 -4.06 -3.61
C CYS A 258 5.28 -5.28 -3.80
N TYR A 259 5.58 -6.07 -4.83
CA TYR A 259 4.82 -7.27 -5.20
C TYR A 259 5.72 -8.43 -5.63
N CYS A 260 6.97 -8.44 -5.18
CA CYS A 260 7.88 -9.57 -5.38
C CYS A 260 7.35 -10.78 -4.63
N PHE A 261 7.40 -11.94 -5.26
CA PHE A 261 7.02 -13.22 -4.66
C PHE A 261 7.89 -14.34 -5.23
N ASP A 262 7.96 -15.42 -4.49
CA ASP A 262 8.45 -16.72 -4.91
C ASP A 262 7.32 -17.74 -4.93
N VAL A 263 7.48 -18.81 -5.70
CA VAL A 263 6.50 -19.90 -5.81
C VAL A 263 7.22 -21.21 -5.52
N GLN A 264 6.73 -21.92 -4.52
CA GLN A 264 7.33 -23.16 -4.05
C GLN A 264 6.33 -24.31 -4.10
N ASP A 265 6.78 -25.47 -4.55
CA ASP A 265 6.05 -26.72 -4.50
C ASP A 265 6.45 -27.50 -3.24
N THR A 266 5.46 -27.84 -2.43
CA THR A 266 5.64 -28.67 -1.23
C THR A 266 4.94 -30.00 -1.44
N TRP A 267 5.69 -31.10 -1.32
CA TRP A 267 5.16 -32.44 -1.42
C TRP A 267 4.86 -33.00 -0.02
N ASN A 268 3.79 -33.76 0.10
CA ASN A 268 3.52 -34.54 1.29
C ASN A 268 4.54 -35.70 1.40
N ILE A 269 4.68 -36.27 2.57
CA ILE A 269 5.68 -37.33 2.85
C ILE A 269 5.51 -38.55 1.92
N ASP A 270 4.26 -38.85 1.55
CA ASP A 270 3.93 -39.95 0.65
C ASP A 270 4.30 -39.68 -0.83
N GLN A 271 4.70 -38.45 -1.15
CA GLN A 271 5.05 -37.97 -2.49
C GLN A 271 3.92 -38.14 -3.55
N SER A 272 2.70 -38.41 -3.12
CA SER A 272 1.54 -38.57 -4.02
C SER A 272 0.74 -37.28 -4.18
N SER A 273 0.85 -36.39 -3.23
CA SER A 273 0.10 -35.14 -3.18
C SER A 273 0.95 -33.99 -2.66
N GLY A 274 0.45 -32.76 -2.86
CA GLY A 274 1.14 -31.56 -2.40
C GLY A 274 0.43 -30.27 -2.78
N SER A 275 1.13 -29.16 -2.61
CA SER A 275 0.62 -27.84 -2.93
C SER A 275 1.68 -26.94 -3.53
N ARG A 276 1.23 -26.01 -4.37
CA ARG A 276 2.00 -24.86 -4.85
C ARG A 276 1.57 -23.64 -4.11
N THR A 277 2.50 -23.03 -3.38
CA THR A 277 2.27 -21.87 -2.54
C THR A 277 3.13 -20.69 -3.02
N ARG A 278 2.50 -19.52 -3.11
CA ARG A 278 3.17 -18.26 -3.34
C ARG A 278 3.51 -17.62 -2.00
N TYR A 279 4.74 -17.15 -1.86
CA TYR A 279 5.23 -16.42 -0.68
C TYR A 279 5.74 -15.05 -1.08
N TRP A 280 5.52 -14.02 -0.25
CA TRP A 280 6.22 -12.75 -0.46
C TRP A 280 7.72 -12.96 -0.45
N ASP A 281 8.38 -12.27 -1.35
CA ASP A 281 9.82 -12.23 -1.44
C ASP A 281 10.33 -10.80 -1.64
N ALA A 282 11.62 -10.60 -1.68
CA ALA A 282 12.24 -9.30 -1.77
C ALA A 282 13.36 -9.26 -2.80
N CYS A 283 13.35 -8.25 -3.67
CA CYS A 283 14.43 -8.05 -4.63
C CYS A 283 15.80 -7.72 -3.98
N LEU A 284 15.84 -7.58 -2.66
CA LEU A 284 17.06 -7.37 -1.87
C LEU A 284 17.65 -8.67 -1.31
N THR A 285 16.88 -9.76 -1.26
CA THR A 285 17.42 -11.06 -0.86
C THR A 285 18.37 -11.60 -1.91
N GLU A 286 19.36 -12.37 -1.48
CA GLU A 286 20.41 -12.85 -2.37
C GLU A 286 19.87 -13.79 -3.46
N ASP A 287 18.99 -14.69 -3.08
CA ASP A 287 18.50 -15.73 -3.97
C ASP A 287 17.41 -15.27 -4.95
N PHE A 288 16.77 -14.13 -4.71
CA PHE A 288 15.67 -13.66 -5.55
C PHE A 288 16.03 -13.48 -7.04
N ALA A 289 17.28 -13.14 -7.34
CA ALA A 289 17.75 -12.96 -8.72
C ALA A 289 18.57 -14.15 -9.26
N LYS A 290 18.63 -15.23 -8.51
CA LYS A 290 19.32 -16.45 -8.90
C LYS A 290 18.46 -17.27 -9.85
N VAL A 291 19.03 -17.64 -10.98
CA VAL A 291 18.37 -18.46 -12.00
C VAL A 291 19.14 -19.74 -12.24
N SER A 292 18.43 -20.82 -12.54
CA SER A 292 19.04 -22.07 -12.97
C SER A 292 19.33 -22.03 -14.46
N LEU A 293 20.55 -22.35 -14.84
CA LEU A 293 20.98 -22.46 -16.24
C LEU A 293 20.98 -23.94 -16.73
N GLY A 294 20.49 -24.86 -15.90
CA GLY A 294 20.54 -26.27 -16.16
C GLY A 294 21.89 -26.90 -15.79
N GLY A 295 21.95 -28.27 -15.71
CA GLY A 295 23.17 -28.98 -15.36
C GLY A 295 23.78 -28.62 -14.00
N GLY A 296 22.96 -28.19 -13.03
CA GLY A 296 23.42 -27.81 -11.70
C GLY A 296 24.06 -26.40 -11.62
N ARG A 297 24.13 -25.67 -12.75
CA ARG A 297 24.67 -24.30 -12.77
C ARG A 297 23.59 -23.27 -12.43
N THR A 298 23.99 -22.27 -11.67
CA THR A 298 23.15 -21.11 -11.34
C THR A 298 23.89 -19.83 -11.65
N GLU A 299 23.16 -18.77 -11.96
CA GLU A 299 23.69 -17.42 -12.13
C GLU A 299 22.81 -16.44 -11.35
N ASN A 300 23.42 -15.43 -10.76
CA ASN A 300 22.69 -14.39 -10.04
C ASN A 300 22.86 -13.06 -10.78
N PHE A 301 21.76 -12.50 -11.28
CA PHE A 301 21.79 -11.22 -12.00
C PHE A 301 22.07 -10.00 -11.11
N ARG A 302 22.11 -10.17 -9.78
CA ARG A 302 22.36 -9.13 -8.79
C ARG A 302 23.18 -9.70 -7.62
N GLU A 303 24.45 -9.97 -7.88
CA GLU A 303 25.33 -10.64 -6.94
C GLU A 303 25.65 -9.79 -5.72
N THR A 304 25.96 -8.50 -5.92
CA THR A 304 26.36 -7.62 -4.84
C THR A 304 25.17 -7.00 -4.12
N ARG A 305 25.40 -6.52 -2.90
CA ARG A 305 24.40 -5.72 -2.14
C ARG A 305 24.08 -4.42 -2.86
N GLY A 306 25.10 -3.79 -3.48
CA GLY A 306 24.96 -2.60 -4.30
C GLY A 306 24.02 -2.81 -5.48
N ASP A 307 24.16 -3.94 -6.21
CA ASP A 307 23.28 -4.28 -7.33
C ASP A 307 21.83 -4.46 -6.91
N ARG A 308 21.60 -5.17 -5.81
CA ARG A 308 20.24 -5.38 -5.26
C ARG A 308 19.62 -4.09 -4.79
N PHE A 309 20.39 -3.24 -4.10
CA PHE A 309 19.94 -1.94 -3.61
C PHE A 309 19.65 -0.99 -4.77
N ARG A 310 20.55 -0.90 -5.77
CA ARG A 310 20.33 -0.18 -7.02
C ARG A 310 19.05 -0.62 -7.70
N HIS A 311 18.85 -1.92 -7.87
CA HIS A 311 17.63 -2.46 -8.49
C HIS A 311 16.36 -2.01 -7.79
N ARG A 312 16.35 -2.02 -6.44
CA ARG A 312 15.21 -1.53 -5.67
C ARG A 312 14.86 -0.08 -6.01
N PHE A 313 15.85 0.81 -6.03
CA PHE A 313 15.63 2.22 -6.33
C PHE A 313 15.27 2.46 -7.81
N MET A 314 15.92 1.78 -8.71
CA MET A 314 15.57 1.78 -10.13
C MET A 314 14.13 1.32 -10.36
N ARG A 315 13.70 0.28 -9.67
CA ARG A 315 12.33 -0.23 -9.74
C ARG A 315 11.32 0.81 -9.27
N LYS A 316 11.62 1.52 -8.18
CA LYS A 316 10.75 2.54 -7.58
C LYS A 316 10.69 3.84 -8.37
N ALA A 317 11.82 4.31 -8.83
CA ALA A 317 11.91 5.64 -9.44
C ALA A 317 11.84 5.63 -10.97
N VAL A 318 12.28 4.55 -11.65
CA VAL A 318 12.53 4.55 -13.10
C VAL A 318 11.67 3.54 -13.84
N TYR A 319 11.77 2.24 -13.51
CA TYR A 319 11.21 1.19 -14.36
C TYR A 319 9.69 1.16 -14.45
N LEU A 320 9.01 1.62 -13.42
CA LEU A 320 7.55 1.69 -13.37
C LEU A 320 6.99 3.12 -13.57
N ASN A 321 7.87 4.11 -13.66
CA ASN A 321 7.47 5.52 -13.67
C ASN A 321 6.50 5.86 -14.81
N GLU A 322 6.83 5.49 -16.04
CA GLU A 322 5.97 5.75 -17.21
C GLU A 322 4.61 5.05 -17.10
N LYS A 323 4.62 3.82 -16.59
CA LYS A 323 3.41 3.03 -16.44
C LYS A 323 2.46 3.54 -15.36
N LEU A 324 3.02 4.03 -14.26
CA LEU A 324 2.27 4.47 -13.09
C LEU A 324 2.00 5.99 -13.07
N GLY A 325 2.51 6.72 -14.07
CA GLY A 325 2.41 8.18 -14.11
C GLY A 325 3.22 8.87 -13.01
N GLY A 326 4.23 8.18 -12.44
CA GLY A 326 5.07 8.69 -11.37
C GLY A 326 5.85 7.57 -10.67
N PRO A 327 6.59 7.87 -9.60
CA PRO A 327 7.37 6.87 -8.88
C PRO A 327 6.47 5.80 -8.24
N ALA A 328 6.91 4.54 -8.29
CA ALA A 328 6.25 3.42 -7.62
C ALA A 328 6.46 3.47 -6.09
N CYS A 329 6.19 4.62 -5.51
CA CYS A 329 6.34 4.94 -4.10
C CYS A 329 5.24 5.90 -3.68
N VAL A 330 4.72 5.72 -2.47
CA VAL A 330 3.67 6.57 -1.90
C VAL A 330 4.13 7.39 -0.69
N GLY A 331 5.43 7.40 -0.39
CA GLY A 331 6.01 8.23 0.67
C GLY A 331 5.57 7.89 2.09
N CYS A 332 5.09 6.68 2.36
CA CYS A 332 4.51 6.30 3.65
C CYS A 332 5.54 6.08 4.79
N GLY A 333 6.84 6.07 4.52
CA GLY A 333 7.89 5.91 5.52
C GLY A 333 8.10 4.51 6.11
N ARG A 334 7.29 3.51 5.76
CA ARG A 334 7.41 2.14 6.33
C ARG A 334 8.78 1.51 6.10
N CYS A 335 9.35 1.70 4.91
CA CYS A 335 10.66 1.10 4.57
C CYS A 335 11.80 1.69 5.40
N SER A 336 11.78 2.99 5.67
CA SER A 336 12.75 3.65 6.55
C SER A 336 12.59 3.12 7.98
N SER A 337 11.35 3.11 8.50
CA SER A 337 11.06 2.62 9.87
C SER A 337 11.34 1.13 10.09
N ALA A 338 11.34 0.31 9.05
CA ALA A 338 11.58 -1.14 9.14
C ALA A 338 13.03 -1.54 8.87
N CYS A 339 13.88 -0.60 8.46
CA CYS A 339 15.27 -0.87 8.16
C CYS A 339 16.11 -0.83 9.43
N THR A 340 16.61 -1.99 9.87
CA THR A 340 17.46 -2.08 11.07
C THR A 340 18.77 -1.30 10.94
N ALA A 341 19.31 -1.18 9.73
CA ALA A 341 20.54 -0.45 9.43
C ALA A 341 20.30 1.05 9.11
N ASP A 342 19.03 1.49 9.10
CA ASP A 342 18.59 2.87 8.75
C ASP A 342 19.13 3.40 7.41
N ILE A 343 19.31 2.52 6.43
CA ILE A 343 19.85 2.89 5.11
C ILE A 343 18.79 2.87 3.99
N ALA A 344 17.60 2.33 4.26
CA ALA A 344 16.57 2.16 3.24
C ALA A 344 15.65 3.38 3.07
N ASP A 345 16.03 4.50 3.66
CA ASP A 345 15.30 5.76 3.57
C ASP A 345 15.35 6.34 2.16
N PRO A 346 14.22 6.47 1.45
CA PRO A 346 14.22 6.97 0.08
C PRO A 346 14.66 8.43 -0.04
N VAL A 347 14.34 9.27 0.94
CA VAL A 347 14.73 10.70 0.93
C VAL A 347 16.25 10.80 1.01
N HIS A 348 16.84 10.17 2.02
CA HIS A 348 18.30 10.17 2.19
C HIS A 348 19.04 9.59 0.97
N VAL A 349 18.57 8.47 0.42
CA VAL A 349 19.23 7.83 -0.73
C VAL A 349 19.13 8.70 -1.99
N ILE A 350 17.96 9.30 -2.28
CA ILE A 350 17.77 10.16 -3.43
C ILE A 350 18.64 11.42 -3.31
N ASP A 351 18.67 12.06 -2.14
CA ASP A 351 19.49 13.26 -1.91
C ASP A 351 21.01 12.95 -2.05
N ARG A 352 21.46 11.78 -1.58
CA ARG A 352 22.84 11.31 -1.78
C ARG A 352 23.17 11.08 -3.25
N ILE A 353 22.26 10.52 -4.02
CA ILE A 353 22.43 10.31 -5.47
C ILE A 353 22.55 11.68 -6.16
N MET A 354 21.67 12.63 -5.82
CA MET A 354 21.68 13.97 -6.40
C MET A 354 22.96 14.74 -6.08
N ALA A 355 23.42 14.69 -4.83
CA ALA A 355 24.69 15.28 -4.43
C ALA A 355 25.90 14.69 -5.19
N SER A 356 25.77 13.52 -5.78
CA SER A 356 26.81 12.87 -6.60
C SER A 356 26.80 13.29 -8.08
N GLU A 357 25.79 14.02 -8.54
CA GLU A 357 25.71 14.46 -9.96
C GLU A 357 26.68 15.61 -10.28
N GLY A 358 27.08 16.37 -9.29
CA GLY A 358 28.02 17.50 -9.42
C GLY A 358 29.51 17.14 -9.29
N ARG A 359 29.84 15.82 -9.18
CA ARG A 359 31.22 15.36 -9.03
C ARG A 359 31.70 14.51 -10.19
#